data_911861e436830e8eb6a1b9c584334960
#
_entry.id   911861e436830e8eb6a1b9c584334960
#
_cell.length_a   1.000
_cell.length_b   1.000
_cell.length_c   1.000
_cell.angle_alpha   90.00
_cell.angle_beta   90.00
_cell.angle_gamma   90.00
#
_symmetry.space_group_name_H-M   'P 1'
#
loop_
_entity.id
_entity.type
_entity.pdbx_description
1 polymer ?
#
loop_
_entity_poly.entity_id
_entity_poly.type
_entity_poly.pdbx_seq_one_letter_code
_entity_poly.pdbx_strand_id
1 'polypeptide(L)'
;MAGNTQSSNIKVYQKKKHLNIGIIIFGVIFIYLVVTVLMYLTEKHISVYEVREGSILKDNSYTGLAIRNETVIRSEDNGYVNYFVSAGSKVGAKTQIYSLSDHKLQFESKSGKSQKLTSVEQNNIRQKTQTFCENYSDESFGDVYTLKSNISSVLDGKSNQNRQTQLAALTDTDTDGLHVFSADSDGIICYYVDGFEKTTADDVTPDMLSKEGYRKKEQKNNTRIKSGTPVYKLIKDDDWTLVIPLTKECAKE
;
A
#
# COMPACT_ATOMS: atom_id res chain seq x y z
N MET A 1 -4.30 117.73 -8.41
CA MET A 1 -5.30 116.68 -8.03
C MET A 1 -4.63 115.38 -7.62
N ALA A 2 -4.77 115.08 -6.37
CA ALA A 2 -4.03 113.95 -5.72
C ALA A 2 -4.74 112.65 -6.02
N GLY A 3 -3.95 111.67 -6.48
CA GLY A 3 -4.36 110.28 -6.60
C GLY A 3 -3.81 109.44 -5.49
N ASN A 4 -4.68 108.96 -4.62
CA ASN A 4 -4.36 108.18 -3.43
C ASN A 4 -4.13 106.72 -3.82
N THR A 5 -2.90 106.16 -3.71
CA THR A 5 -2.61 104.77 -3.89
C THR A 5 -2.62 104.08 -2.54
N GLN A 6 -3.72 103.37 -2.25
CA GLN A 6 -3.79 102.43 -1.11
C GLN A 6 -2.91 101.16 -1.38
N SER A 7 -1.87 101.00 -0.61
CA SER A 7 -1.15 99.76 -0.59
C SER A 7 -1.81 98.74 0.30
N SER A 8 -2.33 97.70 -0.30
CA SER A 8 -2.88 96.55 0.44
C SER A 8 -1.79 95.68 1.04
N ASN A 9 -1.70 95.68 2.36
CA ASN A 9 -0.80 94.78 3.10
C ASN A 9 -1.36 93.37 3.09
N ILE A 10 -0.86 92.56 2.21
CA ILE A 10 -1.14 91.10 2.22
C ILE A 10 -0.28 90.49 3.31
N LYS A 11 -0.87 90.12 4.45
CA LYS A 11 -0.25 89.32 5.47
C LYS A 11 -0.24 87.87 5.02
N VAL A 12 0.95 87.34 4.65
CA VAL A 12 1.14 85.92 4.38
C VAL A 12 1.03 85.16 5.68
N TYR A 13 0.00 84.34 5.80
CA TYR A 13 -0.26 83.50 6.94
C TYR A 13 0.61 82.23 6.84
N GLN A 14 1.73 82.16 7.54
CA GLN A 14 2.50 80.93 7.67
C GLN A 14 1.79 79.97 8.59
N LYS A 15 1.29 78.88 8.03
CA LYS A 15 0.67 77.78 8.75
C LYS A 15 1.72 77.09 9.61
N LYS A 16 1.72 77.32 10.91
CA LYS A 16 2.58 76.59 11.87
C LYS A 16 2.21 75.07 11.79
N LYS A 17 3.15 74.22 11.33
CA LYS A 17 2.98 72.75 11.38
C LYS A 17 2.97 72.36 12.85
N HIS A 18 1.83 72.14 13.39
CA HIS A 18 1.68 71.50 14.70
C HIS A 18 2.07 70.02 14.55
N LEU A 19 3.20 69.64 15.05
CA LEU A 19 3.53 68.23 15.21
C LEU A 19 2.49 67.59 16.15
N ASN A 20 1.71 66.68 15.60
CA ASN A 20 0.70 65.99 16.38
C ASN A 20 1.42 64.92 17.25
N ILE A 21 1.48 65.19 18.56
CA ILE A 21 2.14 64.29 19.53
C ILE A 21 1.62 62.84 19.41
N GLY A 22 0.32 62.71 19.05
CA GLY A 22 -0.29 61.39 18.81
C GLY A 22 0.36 60.60 17.69
N ILE A 23 0.83 61.29 16.59
CA ILE A 23 1.54 60.62 15.50
C ILE A 23 2.92 60.11 15.96
N ILE A 24 3.61 60.91 16.84
CA ILE A 24 4.88 60.47 17.37
C ILE A 24 4.74 59.24 18.28
N ILE A 25 3.77 59.24 19.16
CA ILE A 25 3.48 58.11 20.05
C ILE A 25 3.07 56.88 19.25
N PHE A 26 2.19 57.05 18.25
CA PHE A 26 1.83 55.97 17.36
C PHE A 26 3.01 55.39 16.58
N GLY A 27 3.90 56.24 16.08
CA GLY A 27 5.13 55.84 15.40
C GLY A 27 6.05 54.99 16.29
N VAL A 28 6.20 55.38 17.55
CA VAL A 28 7.04 54.61 18.51
C VAL A 28 6.43 53.24 18.80
N ILE A 29 5.10 53.19 19.05
CA ILE A 29 4.40 51.92 19.24
C ILE A 29 4.46 51.02 18.02
N PHE A 30 4.31 51.58 16.84
CA PHE A 30 4.38 50.85 15.58
C PHE A 30 5.79 50.25 15.36
N ILE A 31 6.85 51.05 15.58
CA ILE A 31 8.23 50.54 15.49
C ILE A 31 8.48 49.44 16.49
N TYR A 32 8.00 49.60 17.74
CA TYR A 32 8.11 48.55 18.76
C TYR A 32 7.45 47.25 18.31
N LEU A 33 6.23 47.31 17.77
CA LEU A 33 5.52 46.13 17.26
C LEU A 33 6.27 45.46 16.10
N VAL A 34 6.78 46.26 15.15
CA VAL A 34 7.53 45.72 14.01
C VAL A 34 8.80 45.02 14.50
N VAL A 35 9.55 45.63 15.42
CA VAL A 35 10.76 45.00 16.00
C VAL A 35 10.42 43.72 16.75
N THR A 36 9.34 43.71 17.55
CA THR A 36 8.88 42.52 18.29
C THR A 36 8.51 41.38 17.33
N VAL A 37 7.76 41.66 16.28
CA VAL A 37 7.40 40.68 15.25
C VAL A 37 8.63 40.15 14.53
N LEU A 38 9.57 41.00 14.14
CA LEU A 38 10.81 40.60 13.51
C LEU A 38 11.67 39.73 14.43
N MET A 39 11.76 40.04 15.72
CA MET A 39 12.46 39.20 16.68
C MET A 39 11.78 37.84 16.83
N TYR A 40 10.46 37.80 16.90
CA TYR A 40 9.70 36.54 16.96
C TYR A 40 9.91 35.66 15.74
N LEU A 41 9.94 36.25 14.53
CA LEU A 41 10.18 35.52 13.27
C LEU A 41 11.63 35.06 13.10
N THR A 42 12.60 35.75 13.75
CA THR A 42 14.02 35.40 13.69
C THR A 42 14.50 34.55 14.86
N GLU A 43 13.70 34.41 15.90
CA GLU A 43 14.02 33.49 17.01
C GLU A 43 13.98 32.04 16.47
N LYS A 44 15.12 31.37 16.60
CA LYS A 44 15.20 29.92 16.39
C LYS A 44 14.41 29.25 17.49
N HIS A 45 13.24 28.75 17.14
CA HIS A 45 12.50 27.87 18.04
C HIS A 45 13.34 26.61 18.30
N ILE A 46 13.96 26.56 19.46
CA ILE A 46 14.63 25.34 19.93
C ILE A 46 13.52 24.40 20.33
N SER A 47 13.25 23.40 19.48
CA SER A 47 12.43 22.27 19.86
C SER A 47 13.21 21.47 20.91
N VAL A 48 12.79 21.53 22.14
CA VAL A 48 13.33 20.68 23.21
C VAL A 48 12.84 19.27 22.93
N TYR A 49 13.72 18.41 22.48
CA TYR A 49 13.47 16.98 22.42
C TYR A 49 13.72 16.43 23.82
N GLU A 50 12.66 15.94 24.44
CA GLU A 50 12.77 15.15 25.67
C GLU A 50 13.50 13.85 25.33
N VAL A 51 14.76 13.76 25.70
CA VAL A 51 15.54 12.52 25.54
C VAL A 51 14.97 11.52 26.55
N ARG A 52 14.16 10.60 26.06
CA ARG A 52 13.77 9.42 26.84
C ARG A 52 14.89 8.40 26.75
N GLU A 53 15.21 7.76 27.86
CA GLU A 53 16.03 6.56 27.83
C GLU A 53 15.32 5.50 26.97
N GLY A 54 15.69 5.42 25.71
CA GLY A 54 15.33 4.32 24.85
C GLY A 54 16.34 3.19 25.06
N SER A 55 15.86 1.99 25.34
CA SER A 55 16.72 0.83 25.20
C SER A 55 17.19 0.80 23.74
N ILE A 56 18.50 0.74 23.52
CA ILE A 56 19.07 0.38 22.22
C ILE A 56 18.72 -1.09 22.02
N LEU A 57 17.50 -1.35 21.56
CA LEU A 57 17.15 -2.66 21.02
C LEU A 57 18.09 -2.84 19.83
N LYS A 58 19.05 -3.74 19.94
CA LYS A 58 19.76 -4.23 18.76
C LYS A 58 18.67 -4.70 17.81
N ASP A 59 18.55 -4.04 16.68
CA ASP A 59 17.63 -4.50 15.63
C ASP A 59 18.16 -5.83 15.08
N ASN A 60 17.67 -6.91 15.67
CA ASN A 60 18.00 -8.27 15.26
C ASN A 60 17.04 -8.74 14.16
N SER A 61 16.71 -7.88 13.20
CA SER A 61 15.91 -8.26 12.05
C SER A 61 16.70 -9.14 11.10
N TYR A 62 16.19 -10.33 10.87
CA TYR A 62 16.78 -11.29 9.92
C TYR A 62 15.83 -11.51 8.76
N THR A 63 16.41 -11.68 7.56
CA THR A 63 15.64 -12.13 6.39
C THR A 63 15.81 -13.64 6.31
N GLY A 64 14.70 -14.37 6.33
CA GLY A 64 14.70 -15.83 6.21
C GLY A 64 13.94 -16.31 4.98
N LEU A 65 14.24 -17.52 4.53
CA LEU A 65 13.52 -18.24 3.48
C LEU A 65 12.60 -19.28 4.12
N ALA A 66 11.29 -19.17 3.84
CA ALA A 66 10.32 -20.16 4.25
C ALA A 66 10.17 -21.22 3.15
N ILE A 67 10.54 -22.45 3.46
CA ILE A 67 10.46 -23.60 2.55
C ILE A 67 9.20 -24.39 2.91
N ARG A 68 8.44 -24.76 1.91
CA ARG A 68 7.18 -25.51 2.03
C ARG A 68 7.16 -26.64 1.01
N ASN A 69 6.28 -27.62 1.22
CA ASN A 69 5.99 -28.63 0.22
C ASN A 69 5.08 -28.07 -0.86
N GLU A 70 5.68 -27.62 -1.95
CA GLU A 70 5.01 -26.91 -3.04
C GLU A 70 5.04 -27.73 -4.34
N THR A 71 3.91 -27.82 -5.01
CA THR A 71 3.82 -28.44 -6.32
C THR A 71 3.38 -27.41 -7.35
N VAL A 72 4.21 -27.21 -8.38
CA VAL A 72 3.87 -26.30 -9.49
C VAL A 72 3.06 -27.05 -10.54
N ILE A 73 1.84 -26.59 -10.77
CA ILE A 73 0.97 -27.11 -11.82
C ILE A 73 1.19 -26.30 -13.09
N ARG A 74 1.40 -27.01 -14.20
CA ARG A 74 1.68 -26.41 -15.51
C ARG A 74 0.51 -26.65 -16.43
N SER A 75 0.30 -25.71 -17.34
CA SER A 75 -0.73 -25.83 -18.37
C SER A 75 -0.44 -26.98 -19.30
N GLU A 76 -1.44 -27.76 -19.65
CA GLU A 76 -1.38 -28.80 -20.66
C GLU A 76 -1.55 -28.21 -22.07
N ASP A 77 -2.37 -27.15 -22.18
CA ASP A 77 -2.76 -26.52 -23.44
C ASP A 77 -2.33 -25.06 -23.53
N ASN A 78 -2.51 -24.50 -24.73
CA ASN A 78 -2.34 -23.07 -24.98
C ASN A 78 -3.69 -22.36 -24.80
N GLY A 79 -3.68 -21.13 -24.31
CA GLY A 79 -4.93 -20.36 -24.19
C GLY A 79 -4.79 -19.14 -23.29
N TYR A 80 -5.90 -18.48 -23.06
CA TYR A 80 -6.02 -17.40 -22.09
C TYR A 80 -6.49 -17.99 -20.75
N VAL A 81 -5.65 -17.86 -19.73
CA VAL A 81 -5.94 -18.42 -18.40
C VAL A 81 -6.89 -17.53 -17.62
N ASN A 82 -7.89 -18.14 -16.98
CA ASN A 82 -8.81 -17.48 -16.08
C ASN A 82 -9.00 -18.32 -14.82
N TYR A 83 -8.88 -17.69 -13.64
CA TYR A 83 -8.91 -18.39 -12.35
C TYR A 83 -10.27 -18.28 -11.69
N PHE A 84 -10.78 -19.44 -11.19
CA PHE A 84 -12.01 -19.54 -10.42
C PHE A 84 -11.80 -19.25 -8.94
N VAL A 85 -10.64 -19.58 -8.40
CA VAL A 85 -10.33 -19.54 -6.96
C VAL A 85 -9.44 -18.33 -6.66
N SER A 86 -9.59 -17.74 -5.48
CA SER A 86 -8.71 -16.66 -5.02
C SER A 86 -7.37 -17.20 -4.53
N ALA A 87 -6.30 -16.41 -4.67
CA ALA A 87 -5.00 -16.74 -4.09
C ALA A 87 -5.12 -16.89 -2.55
N GLY A 88 -4.41 -17.87 -1.99
CA GLY A 88 -4.45 -18.18 -0.56
C GLY A 88 -5.66 -18.99 -0.10
N SER A 89 -6.57 -19.37 -1.01
CA SER A 89 -7.71 -20.20 -0.65
C SER A 89 -7.31 -21.67 -0.51
N LYS A 90 -7.86 -22.33 0.50
CA LYS A 90 -7.80 -23.79 0.64
C LYS A 90 -8.82 -24.41 -0.31
N VAL A 91 -8.38 -25.37 -1.10
CA VAL A 91 -9.20 -26.12 -2.06
C VAL A 91 -9.12 -27.61 -1.78
N GLY A 92 -10.21 -28.31 -2.12
CA GLY A 92 -10.23 -29.78 -2.11
C GLY A 92 -9.91 -30.35 -3.50
N ALA A 93 -9.60 -31.62 -3.57
CA ALA A 93 -9.50 -32.34 -4.82
C ALA A 93 -10.77 -32.17 -5.67
N LYS A 94 -10.62 -32.08 -6.99
CA LYS A 94 -11.69 -31.83 -7.97
C LYS A 94 -12.31 -30.42 -7.94
N THR A 95 -11.83 -29.52 -7.08
CA THR A 95 -12.25 -28.10 -7.15
C THR A 95 -11.75 -27.49 -8.44
N GLN A 96 -12.62 -26.82 -9.19
CA GLN A 96 -12.26 -26.10 -10.42
C GLN A 96 -11.34 -24.92 -10.06
N ILE A 97 -10.13 -24.90 -10.62
CA ILE A 97 -9.11 -23.91 -10.31
C ILE A 97 -8.98 -22.85 -11.41
N TYR A 98 -8.88 -23.28 -12.65
CA TYR A 98 -8.73 -22.38 -13.77
C TYR A 98 -9.40 -22.91 -15.04
N SER A 99 -9.60 -22.04 -15.98
CA SER A 99 -9.99 -22.39 -17.35
C SER A 99 -8.99 -21.80 -18.34
N LEU A 100 -8.94 -22.43 -19.50
CA LEU A 100 -8.28 -21.91 -20.69
C LEU A 100 -9.33 -21.60 -21.74
N SER A 101 -9.21 -20.47 -22.41
CA SER A 101 -10.07 -20.05 -23.51
C SER A 101 -9.23 -19.69 -24.74
N ASP A 102 -9.77 -19.91 -25.93
CA ASP A 102 -9.09 -19.60 -27.19
C ASP A 102 -8.92 -18.10 -27.40
N HIS A 103 -9.82 -17.31 -26.85
CA HIS A 103 -9.81 -15.86 -26.94
C HIS A 103 -9.91 -15.22 -25.53
N LYS A 104 -9.53 -13.95 -25.48
CA LYS A 104 -9.58 -13.19 -24.25
C LYS A 104 -11.03 -12.98 -23.81
N LEU A 105 -11.40 -13.49 -22.63
CA LEU A 105 -12.73 -13.30 -22.08
C LEU A 105 -12.94 -11.86 -21.63
N GLN A 106 -14.07 -11.29 -22.00
CA GLN A 106 -14.51 -9.99 -21.52
C GLN A 106 -15.48 -10.21 -20.37
N PHE A 107 -15.04 -9.89 -19.17
CA PHE A 107 -15.93 -9.86 -18.02
C PHE A 107 -16.59 -8.49 -17.97
N GLU A 108 -17.91 -8.46 -17.98
CA GLU A 108 -18.64 -7.22 -17.80
C GLU A 108 -18.34 -6.67 -16.41
N SER A 109 -17.55 -5.63 -16.35
CA SER A 109 -17.64 -4.70 -15.25
C SER A 109 -19.03 -4.07 -15.38
N LYS A 110 -20.01 -4.58 -14.68
CA LYS A 110 -21.31 -3.87 -14.56
C LYS A 110 -21.02 -2.55 -13.90
N SER A 111 -20.61 -1.60 -14.72
CA SER A 111 -20.48 -0.20 -14.40
C SER A 111 -21.87 0.31 -14.07
N GLY A 112 -22.19 0.42 -12.80
CA GLY A 112 -23.46 0.95 -12.32
C GLY A 112 -23.99 0.31 -11.05
N LYS A 113 -23.69 -0.93 -10.77
CA LYS A 113 -23.86 -1.54 -9.46
C LYS A 113 -22.54 -2.16 -9.04
N SER A 114 -21.60 -1.30 -8.62
CA SER A 114 -20.52 -1.73 -7.72
C SER A 114 -21.18 -2.64 -6.69
N GLN A 115 -20.83 -3.92 -6.66
CA GLN A 115 -21.36 -4.80 -5.63
C GLN A 115 -20.90 -4.23 -4.30
N LYS A 116 -21.85 -3.58 -3.61
CA LYS A 116 -21.57 -3.00 -2.30
C LYS A 116 -21.05 -4.10 -1.41
N LEU A 117 -20.05 -3.78 -0.62
CA LEU A 117 -19.58 -4.66 0.42
C LEU A 117 -20.77 -5.06 1.30
N THR A 118 -20.86 -6.32 1.65
CA THR A 118 -21.86 -6.79 2.61
C THR A 118 -21.62 -6.14 3.98
N SER A 119 -22.62 -6.08 4.83
CA SER A 119 -22.47 -5.54 6.19
C SER A 119 -21.38 -6.26 6.98
N VAL A 120 -21.19 -7.56 6.74
CA VAL A 120 -20.13 -8.36 7.38
C VAL A 120 -18.74 -7.91 6.90
N GLU A 121 -18.56 -7.77 5.59
CA GLU A 121 -17.31 -7.30 5.00
C GLU A 121 -16.96 -5.87 5.45
N GLN A 122 -17.96 -4.99 5.50
CA GLN A 122 -17.80 -3.61 5.99
C GLN A 122 -17.39 -3.58 7.47
N ASN A 123 -18.04 -4.40 8.30
CA ASN A 123 -17.71 -4.50 9.72
C ASN A 123 -16.31 -5.08 9.93
N ASN A 124 -15.90 -6.08 9.15
CA ASN A 124 -14.56 -6.65 9.20
C ASN A 124 -13.50 -5.60 8.88
N ILE A 125 -13.68 -4.83 7.79
CA ILE A 125 -12.76 -3.73 7.44
C ILE A 125 -12.73 -2.68 8.55
N ARG A 126 -13.90 -2.28 9.07
CA ARG A 126 -14.00 -1.29 10.15
C ARG A 126 -13.27 -1.76 11.41
N GLN A 127 -13.50 -3.00 11.83
CA GLN A 127 -12.84 -3.56 13.02
C GLN A 127 -11.33 -3.62 12.86
N LYS A 128 -10.82 -4.10 11.71
CA LYS A 128 -9.38 -4.14 11.43
C LYS A 128 -8.76 -2.75 11.41
N THR A 129 -9.47 -1.77 10.83
CA THR A 129 -9.01 -0.37 10.80
C THR A 129 -9.01 0.24 12.20
N GLN A 130 -10.05 -0.03 13.00
CA GLN A 130 -10.13 0.44 14.37
C GLN A 130 -9.00 -0.14 15.24
N THR A 131 -8.81 -1.46 15.20
CA THR A 131 -7.68 -2.12 15.90
C THR A 131 -6.33 -1.55 15.50
N PHE A 132 -6.16 -1.26 14.20
CA PHE A 132 -4.95 -0.59 13.73
C PHE A 132 -4.79 0.80 14.34
N CYS A 133 -5.84 1.64 14.32
CA CYS A 133 -5.78 2.99 14.89
C CYS A 133 -5.52 3.00 16.39
N GLU A 134 -6.02 2.00 17.12
CA GLU A 134 -5.85 1.86 18.58
C GLU A 134 -4.44 1.41 18.96
N ASN A 135 -3.78 0.61 18.11
CA ASN A 135 -2.49 -0.01 18.42
C ASN A 135 -1.32 0.56 17.60
N TYR A 136 -1.59 1.50 16.69
CA TYR A 136 -0.55 2.05 15.82
C TYR A 136 0.49 2.83 16.64
N SER A 137 1.76 2.53 16.37
CA SER A 137 2.89 3.34 16.82
C SER A 137 3.82 3.60 15.63
N ASP A 138 4.53 4.73 15.67
CA ASP A 138 5.49 5.09 14.61
C ASP A 138 6.65 4.09 14.50
N GLU A 139 6.89 3.31 15.55
CA GLU A 139 7.90 2.25 15.60
C GLU A 139 7.45 0.99 14.82
N SER A 140 6.14 0.83 14.62
CA SER A 140 5.51 -0.34 13.96
C SER A 140 4.98 -0.03 12.56
N PHE A 141 5.73 0.71 11.74
CA PHE A 141 5.27 1.08 10.38
C PHE A 141 4.90 -0.13 9.51
N GLY A 142 5.43 -1.31 9.81
CA GLY A 142 5.04 -2.58 9.17
C GLY A 142 3.54 -2.88 9.23
N ASP A 143 2.84 -2.41 10.27
CA ASP A 143 1.41 -2.63 10.47
C ASP A 143 0.55 -1.92 9.41
N VAL A 144 1.05 -0.83 8.82
CA VAL A 144 0.41 -0.14 7.69
C VAL A 144 0.29 -1.07 6.49
N TYR A 145 1.34 -1.82 6.18
CA TYR A 145 1.33 -2.80 5.08
C TYR A 145 0.41 -3.98 5.38
N THR A 146 0.35 -4.41 6.62
CA THR A 146 -0.57 -5.46 7.08
C THR A 146 -2.02 -5.01 6.92
N LEU A 147 -2.37 -3.81 7.35
CA LEU A 147 -3.70 -3.24 7.16
C LEU A 147 -4.04 -3.12 5.66
N LYS A 148 -3.13 -2.57 4.87
CA LYS A 148 -3.30 -2.46 3.41
C LYS A 148 -3.56 -3.83 2.78
N SER A 149 -2.77 -4.85 3.12
CA SER A 149 -2.93 -6.22 2.61
C SER A 149 -4.28 -6.81 3.00
N ASN A 150 -4.69 -6.62 4.25
CA ASN A 150 -5.98 -7.11 4.76
C ASN A 150 -7.17 -6.47 4.03
N ILE A 151 -7.13 -5.16 3.79
CA ILE A 151 -8.20 -4.46 3.05
C ILE A 151 -8.20 -4.90 1.59
N SER A 152 -7.03 -4.95 0.95
CA SER A 152 -6.91 -5.42 -0.44
C SER A 152 -7.46 -6.85 -0.61
N SER A 153 -7.16 -7.76 0.33
CA SER A 153 -7.70 -9.13 0.29
C SER A 153 -9.23 -9.18 0.28
N VAL A 154 -9.90 -8.34 1.07
CA VAL A 154 -11.38 -8.28 1.10
C VAL A 154 -11.91 -7.75 -0.23
N LEU A 155 -11.30 -6.70 -0.79
CA LEU A 155 -11.72 -6.10 -2.05
C LEU A 155 -11.46 -7.04 -3.25
N ASP A 156 -10.32 -7.69 -3.26
CA ASP A 156 -9.93 -8.66 -4.29
C ASP A 156 -10.83 -9.91 -4.23
N GLY A 157 -11.15 -10.39 -3.03
CA GLY A 157 -12.11 -11.46 -2.82
C GLY A 157 -13.48 -11.13 -3.43
N LYS A 158 -13.96 -9.90 -3.25
CA LYS A 158 -15.22 -9.44 -3.83
C LYS A 158 -15.18 -9.35 -5.35
N SER A 159 -14.11 -8.79 -5.89
CA SER A 159 -13.88 -8.69 -7.35
C SER A 159 -13.80 -10.08 -7.97
N ASN A 160 -13.09 -11.01 -7.34
CA ASN A 160 -12.93 -12.37 -7.81
C ASN A 160 -14.26 -13.14 -7.78
N GLN A 161 -15.07 -13.00 -6.72
CA GLN A 161 -16.38 -13.65 -6.62
C GLN A 161 -17.28 -13.28 -7.80
N ASN A 162 -17.30 -12.01 -8.19
CA ASN A 162 -18.08 -11.54 -9.34
C ASN A 162 -17.61 -12.18 -10.64
N ARG A 163 -16.31 -12.25 -10.85
CA ARG A 163 -15.71 -12.90 -12.03
C ARG A 163 -15.97 -14.41 -12.05
N GLN A 164 -15.86 -15.08 -10.90
CA GLN A 164 -16.16 -16.49 -10.77
C GLN A 164 -17.60 -16.80 -11.16
N THR A 165 -18.56 -15.98 -10.73
CA THR A 165 -19.98 -16.15 -11.12
C THR A 165 -20.18 -16.01 -12.63
N GLN A 166 -19.52 -15.03 -13.26
CA GLN A 166 -19.58 -14.85 -14.70
C GLN A 166 -18.90 -16.02 -15.45
N LEU A 167 -17.75 -16.47 -14.95
CA LEU A 167 -17.03 -17.58 -15.57
C LEU A 167 -17.79 -18.91 -15.44
N ALA A 168 -18.42 -19.18 -14.28
CA ALA A 168 -19.28 -20.33 -14.09
C ALA A 168 -20.48 -20.33 -15.04
N ALA A 169 -21.12 -19.16 -15.23
CA ALA A 169 -22.21 -19.02 -16.20
C ALA A 169 -21.77 -19.29 -17.65
N LEU A 170 -20.55 -18.92 -18.02
CA LEU A 170 -19.99 -19.24 -19.34
C LEU A 170 -19.68 -20.73 -19.49
N THR A 171 -19.27 -21.39 -18.42
CA THR A 171 -19.02 -22.84 -18.43
C THR A 171 -20.32 -23.63 -18.59
N ASP A 172 -21.41 -23.20 -17.95
CA ASP A 172 -22.73 -23.85 -18.03
C ASP A 172 -23.37 -23.70 -19.42
N THR A 173 -22.97 -22.72 -20.20
CA THR A 173 -23.51 -22.49 -21.57
C THR A 173 -22.76 -23.24 -22.66
N ASP A 174 -21.82 -24.15 -22.32
CA ASP A 174 -21.03 -24.98 -23.24
C ASP A 174 -20.42 -24.14 -24.37
N THR A 175 -19.79 -23.03 -23.98
CA THR A 175 -19.18 -22.10 -24.92
C THR A 175 -17.95 -22.77 -25.54
N ASP A 176 -17.99 -23.05 -26.81
CA ASP A 176 -16.90 -23.65 -27.59
C ASP A 176 -15.55 -22.99 -27.29
N GLY A 177 -14.56 -23.81 -26.90
CA GLY A 177 -13.19 -23.37 -26.61
C GLY A 177 -12.91 -22.97 -25.17
N LEU A 178 -13.79 -23.29 -24.20
CA LEU A 178 -13.53 -23.11 -22.76
C LEU A 178 -13.22 -24.47 -22.10
N HIS A 179 -11.94 -24.71 -21.80
CA HIS A 179 -11.49 -25.91 -21.08
C HIS A 179 -11.30 -25.60 -19.60
N VAL A 180 -11.96 -26.38 -18.73
CA VAL A 180 -11.91 -26.20 -17.26
C VAL A 180 -11.02 -27.26 -16.64
N PHE A 181 -10.12 -26.81 -15.75
CA PHE A 181 -9.17 -27.67 -15.04
C PHE A 181 -9.42 -27.63 -13.55
N SER A 182 -9.39 -28.79 -12.94
CA SER A 182 -9.62 -28.97 -11.50
C SER A 182 -8.34 -29.33 -10.77
N ALA A 183 -8.32 -29.16 -9.44
CA ALA A 183 -7.20 -29.58 -8.62
C ALA A 183 -7.14 -31.11 -8.49
N ASP A 184 -5.94 -31.68 -8.60
CA ASP A 184 -5.69 -33.11 -8.42
C ASP A 184 -5.69 -33.52 -6.93
N SER A 185 -5.32 -32.60 -6.06
CA SER A 185 -5.26 -32.82 -4.60
C SER A 185 -5.72 -31.58 -3.85
N ASP A 186 -5.95 -31.73 -2.56
CA ASP A 186 -6.21 -30.61 -1.66
C ASP A 186 -4.95 -29.81 -1.35
N GLY A 187 -5.14 -28.56 -0.92
CA GLY A 187 -4.06 -27.66 -0.56
C GLY A 187 -4.44 -26.19 -0.64
N ILE A 188 -3.45 -25.32 -0.52
CA ILE A 188 -3.59 -23.87 -0.64
C ILE A 188 -3.04 -23.40 -1.99
N ILE A 189 -3.84 -22.60 -2.70
CA ILE A 189 -3.51 -22.10 -4.03
C ILE A 189 -2.65 -20.84 -3.94
N CYS A 190 -1.55 -20.80 -4.72
CA CYS A 190 -0.75 -19.61 -4.95
C CYS A 190 -0.57 -19.34 -6.45
N TYR A 191 -0.78 -18.09 -6.89
CA TYR A 191 -0.62 -17.68 -8.29
C TYR A 191 0.70 -16.97 -8.54
N TYR A 192 1.78 -17.49 -7.98
CA TYR A 192 3.13 -17.04 -8.28
C TYR A 192 4.11 -18.21 -8.21
N VAL A 193 5.21 -18.09 -8.93
CA VAL A 193 6.36 -18.98 -8.85
C VAL A 193 7.60 -18.13 -8.62
N ASP A 194 8.51 -18.61 -7.78
CA ASP A 194 9.73 -17.91 -7.39
C ASP A 194 11.02 -18.68 -7.72
N GLY A 195 10.87 -19.94 -8.16
CA GLY A 195 11.99 -20.80 -8.51
C GLY A 195 12.55 -21.61 -7.34
N PHE A 196 12.01 -21.41 -6.12
CA PHE A 196 12.45 -22.13 -4.92
C PHE A 196 11.54 -23.31 -4.54
N GLU A 197 10.55 -23.65 -5.37
CA GLU A 197 9.53 -24.65 -5.08
C GLU A 197 10.05 -26.07 -4.88
N LYS A 198 11.29 -26.33 -5.30
CA LYS A 198 11.99 -27.63 -5.12
C LYS A 198 13.17 -27.55 -4.15
N THR A 199 13.39 -26.39 -3.56
CA THR A 199 14.52 -26.16 -2.66
C THR A 199 14.26 -26.86 -1.32
N THR A 200 15.23 -27.62 -0.84
CA THR A 200 15.25 -28.18 0.52
C THR A 200 16.05 -27.29 1.45
N ALA A 201 15.97 -27.51 2.75
CA ALA A 201 16.72 -26.72 3.73
C ALA A 201 18.24 -26.82 3.52
N ASP A 202 18.71 -27.97 3.03
CA ASP A 202 20.13 -28.24 2.77
C ASP A 202 20.66 -27.55 1.51
N ASP A 203 19.77 -27.18 0.59
CA ASP A 203 20.13 -26.54 -0.67
C ASP A 203 20.23 -25.00 -0.55
N VAL A 204 19.87 -24.43 0.60
CA VAL A 204 19.81 -22.97 0.77
C VAL A 204 21.21 -22.38 0.81
N THR A 205 21.47 -21.45 -0.11
CA THR A 205 22.70 -20.68 -0.16
C THR A 205 22.51 -19.26 0.40
N PRO A 206 23.57 -18.58 0.84
CA PRO A 206 23.48 -17.20 1.31
C PRO A 206 22.84 -16.23 0.29
N ASP A 207 23.07 -16.47 -1.00
CA ASP A 207 22.51 -15.65 -2.08
C ASP A 207 20.99 -15.76 -2.16
N MET A 208 20.42 -16.93 -1.85
CA MET A 208 18.96 -17.15 -1.80
C MET A 208 18.29 -16.40 -0.65
N LEU A 209 19.02 -16.05 0.39
CA LEU A 209 18.54 -15.31 1.55
C LEU A 209 18.57 -13.79 1.31
N SER A 210 19.16 -13.35 0.19
CA SER A 210 19.19 -11.94 -0.19
C SER A 210 17.86 -11.51 -0.80
N LYS A 211 17.27 -10.39 -0.28
CA LYS A 211 16.08 -9.79 -0.87
C LYS A 211 16.28 -9.32 -2.31
N GLU A 212 17.50 -8.98 -2.68
CA GLU A 212 17.84 -8.48 -4.01
C GLU A 212 17.79 -9.58 -5.07
N GLY A 213 18.09 -10.82 -4.68
CA GLY A 213 18.03 -12.00 -5.54
C GLY A 213 16.64 -12.59 -5.71
N TYR A 214 15.71 -12.31 -4.80
CA TYR A 214 14.36 -12.89 -4.83
C TYR A 214 13.50 -12.29 -5.93
N ARG A 215 13.02 -13.15 -6.84
CA ARG A 215 12.14 -12.78 -7.95
C ARG A 215 10.92 -13.68 -7.96
N LYS A 216 9.73 -13.10 -7.79
CA LYS A 216 8.48 -13.83 -7.99
C LYS A 216 7.83 -13.45 -9.33
N LYS A 217 7.35 -14.43 -10.05
CA LYS A 217 6.58 -14.26 -11.27
C LYS A 217 5.11 -14.52 -10.96
N GLU A 218 4.29 -13.49 -10.99
CA GLU A 218 2.86 -13.59 -10.75
C GLU A 218 2.12 -14.06 -12.00
N GLN A 219 1.15 -14.94 -11.79
CA GLN A 219 0.22 -15.41 -12.82
C GLN A 219 -1.03 -14.52 -12.80
N LYS A 220 -1.39 -14.00 -13.96
CA LYS A 220 -2.49 -13.02 -14.07
C LYS A 220 -3.62 -13.57 -14.93
N ASN A 221 -4.85 -13.24 -14.54
CA ASN A 221 -6.05 -13.56 -15.34
C ASN A 221 -5.97 -12.95 -16.74
N ASN A 222 -6.63 -13.60 -17.69
CA ASN A 222 -6.70 -13.16 -19.09
C ASN A 222 -5.35 -12.98 -19.77
N THR A 223 -4.34 -13.74 -19.31
CA THR A 223 -3.00 -13.77 -19.92
C THR A 223 -2.89 -14.99 -20.83
N ARG A 224 -2.38 -14.80 -22.04
CA ARG A 224 -2.13 -15.91 -22.96
C ARG A 224 -0.92 -16.69 -22.49
N ILE A 225 -1.09 -17.99 -22.28
CA ILE A 225 -0.04 -18.92 -21.87
C ILE A 225 0.11 -20.03 -22.91
N LYS A 226 1.27 -20.68 -22.87
CA LYS A 226 1.58 -21.85 -23.68
C LYS A 226 1.58 -23.10 -22.81
N SER A 227 1.39 -24.26 -23.43
CA SER A 227 1.61 -25.56 -22.79
C SER A 227 2.99 -25.58 -22.07
N GLY A 228 3.04 -26.16 -20.88
CA GLY A 228 4.20 -26.18 -20.00
C GLY A 228 4.42 -24.93 -19.14
N THR A 229 3.66 -23.84 -19.37
CA THR A 229 3.74 -22.63 -18.53
C THR A 229 3.16 -22.90 -17.14
N PRO A 230 3.82 -22.51 -16.02
CA PRO A 230 3.24 -22.58 -14.69
C PRO A 230 1.92 -21.80 -14.63
N VAL A 231 0.87 -22.42 -14.08
CA VAL A 231 -0.46 -21.81 -13.91
C VAL A 231 -0.67 -21.43 -12.45
N TYR A 232 -0.41 -22.34 -11.55
CA TYR A 232 -0.48 -22.09 -10.11
C TYR A 232 0.47 -23.03 -9.39
N LYS A 233 0.73 -22.75 -8.12
CA LYS A 233 1.35 -23.71 -7.22
C LYS A 233 0.39 -24.08 -6.10
N LEU A 234 0.48 -25.33 -5.68
CA LEU A 234 -0.32 -25.91 -4.62
C LEU A 234 0.59 -26.22 -3.42
N ILE A 235 0.25 -25.69 -2.27
CA ILE A 235 0.89 -26.01 -0.99
C ILE A 235 0.04 -27.12 -0.36
N LYS A 236 0.62 -28.30 -0.20
CA LYS A 236 -0.15 -29.51 0.13
C LYS A 236 -0.36 -29.73 1.63
N ASP A 237 0.57 -29.22 2.44
CA ASP A 237 0.55 -29.42 3.89
C ASP A 237 0.86 -28.11 4.64
N ASP A 238 0.73 -28.17 5.96
CA ASP A 238 1.01 -27.04 6.84
C ASP A 238 2.46 -27.08 7.37
N ASP A 239 3.27 -28.07 6.95
CA ASP A 239 4.67 -28.17 7.33
C ASP A 239 5.53 -27.17 6.56
N TRP A 240 6.36 -26.48 7.30
CA TRP A 240 7.28 -25.51 6.72
C TRP A 240 8.58 -25.41 7.53
N THR A 241 9.64 -25.08 6.86
CA THR A 241 10.96 -24.87 7.47
C THR A 241 11.40 -23.43 7.20
N LEU A 242 11.83 -22.72 8.24
CA LEU A 242 12.39 -21.38 8.11
C LEU A 242 13.91 -21.46 8.20
N VAL A 243 14.60 -21.06 7.15
CA VAL A 243 16.06 -20.94 7.11
C VAL A 243 16.43 -19.46 7.23
N ILE A 244 17.23 -19.14 8.25
CA ILE A 244 17.68 -17.76 8.53
C ILE A 244 19.22 -17.73 8.64
N PRO A 245 19.89 -16.70 8.10
CA PRO A 245 21.31 -16.50 8.32
C PRO A 245 21.55 -15.97 9.72
N LEU A 246 22.36 -16.65 10.51
CA LEU A 246 22.78 -16.17 11.82
C LEU A 246 24.27 -15.82 11.81
N THR A 247 24.64 -14.79 12.55
CA THR A 247 26.04 -14.50 12.83
C THR A 247 26.59 -15.56 13.83
N LYS A 248 27.90 -15.82 13.79
CA LYS A 248 28.52 -16.77 14.70
C LYS A 248 28.35 -16.43 16.19
N GLU A 249 28.10 -15.17 16.48
CA GLU A 249 27.84 -14.66 17.82
C GLU A 249 26.45 -15.03 18.31
N CYS A 250 25.42 -14.81 17.46
CA CYS A 250 24.02 -15.19 17.77
C CYS A 250 23.80 -16.71 17.81
N ALA A 251 24.64 -17.50 17.12
CA ALA A 251 24.51 -18.94 17.13
C ALA A 251 25.11 -19.62 18.40
N LYS A 252 25.77 -18.85 19.28
CA LYS A 252 26.35 -19.31 20.54
C LYS A 252 25.52 -18.95 21.78
N GLU A 253 24.55 -18.06 21.64
CA GLU A 253 23.55 -17.76 22.66
C GLU A 253 22.36 -18.73 22.55
#